data_24132e64e804c6cc70d10789081e1a2c
#
_entry.id   24132e64e804c6cc70d10789081e1a2c
#
_cell.length_a   1.000
_cell.length_b   1.000
_cell.length_c   1.000
_cell.angle_alpha   90.00
_cell.angle_beta   90.00
_cell.angle_gamma   90.00
#
_symmetry.space_group_name_H-M   'P 1'
#
loop_
_entity.id
_entity.type
_entity.pdbx_description
1 polymer ?
#
loop_
_entity_poly.entity_id
_entity_poly.type
_entity_poly.pdbx_seq_one_letter_code
_entity_poly.pdbx_strand_id
1 'polypeptide(L)'
;MDRRSFITYASILGGSAALQGCSAFTTTNKSRIIRNNQAHELNADVIIIGGGMGGFAAALASCRNGLNVIMTEETDWIGGQVSQQGVPPDEHSWIETHGAPRSYREYRDRVRDYYRRNYPLTEDARQRSNLNPGNGSVSRLCHEPRVSVSVLTDMLAPYMSSGKLLLLTGHKAKSAVVTGDNVQAIEVENLRTNDRVVLSGKSFVDATECGDLLPLTGTEYITGTESKRMTGELHAPDKADPMNNQAFTVCFAMDYQPGVDNIQDPPDGYDYWRNYIPEMTPPWSGRLLDLTYSDPRTLQPKKLGFEPTGGNLEGVLNLWNYRRIINQKNFTEGTYDGDITIVNWPQNDFFPGNLIDVPEKEFNKHLASAKQLSHSLFYWLQTEAPRPDGGAGWRGLRLRGDVMGTRDGMAKYPYIREARRIRAEFTVLEEHVGAENRKLVAGAIAGKKSADFHDSVGVGYYHIDLHPSSRSNNYIDFSSLPFQIPLGALLPQRVNNLLPANKNIGTTHITNGCYRLHPVEWSIGEAVGCLIAFAGKKKVPFRAVREQKTLLAEFQRENERQGIETEWPR
;
A
#
# COMPACT_ATOMS: atom_id res chain seq x y z
N MET A 1 17.02 -11.40 -33.56
CA MET A 1 15.97 -11.94 -32.65
C MET A 1 16.23 -11.38 -31.26
N ASP A 2 15.37 -10.52 -30.81
CA ASP A 2 15.54 -9.71 -29.61
C ASP A 2 15.22 -10.54 -28.34
N ARG A 3 16.05 -10.38 -27.31
CA ARG A 3 15.92 -11.08 -26.00
C ARG A 3 14.60 -10.83 -25.26
N ARG A 4 13.76 -9.95 -25.74
CA ARG A 4 12.44 -9.61 -25.15
C ARG A 4 11.33 -10.61 -25.49
N SER A 5 11.52 -11.48 -26.46
CA SER A 5 10.51 -12.46 -26.91
C SER A 5 10.58 -13.84 -26.24
N PHE A 6 11.59 -14.09 -25.40
CA PHE A 6 11.82 -15.44 -24.85
C PHE A 6 10.98 -15.79 -23.60
N ILE A 7 10.44 -14.81 -22.90
CA ILE A 7 9.67 -15.06 -21.66
C ILE A 7 8.18 -15.32 -21.91
N THR A 8 7.68 -15.06 -23.11
CA THR A 8 6.24 -15.15 -23.44
C THR A 8 5.82 -16.49 -24.10
N TYR A 9 6.75 -17.40 -24.44
CA TYR A 9 6.44 -18.57 -25.30
C TYR A 9 6.77 -19.96 -24.74
N ALA A 10 6.94 -20.13 -23.44
CA ALA A 10 7.25 -21.44 -22.84
C ALA A 10 6.02 -22.19 -22.30
N SER A 11 4.84 -22.08 -22.91
CA SER A 11 3.64 -22.76 -22.41
C SER A 11 2.71 -23.31 -23.50
N ILE A 12 3.20 -23.79 -24.62
CA ILE A 12 2.38 -24.61 -25.54
C ILE A 12 3.30 -25.62 -26.24
N LEU A 13 3.18 -26.91 -25.88
CA LEU A 13 3.23 -28.12 -26.71
C LEU A 13 3.61 -29.35 -25.87
N GLY A 14 2.72 -30.27 -25.77
CA GLY A 14 2.93 -31.60 -25.19
C GLY A 14 1.71 -32.50 -25.46
N GLY A 15 1.76 -33.19 -26.58
CA GLY A 15 0.70 -34.04 -27.12
C GLY A 15 0.44 -35.33 -26.35
N SER A 16 -0.70 -35.90 -26.64
CA SER A 16 -1.32 -37.14 -26.13
C SER A 16 -0.53 -38.38 -26.45
N ALA A 17 -0.38 -39.28 -25.48
CA ALA A 17 -0.26 -40.71 -25.70
C ALA A 17 -0.99 -41.46 -24.57
N ALA A 18 -1.96 -42.29 -24.95
CA ALA A 18 -2.72 -43.17 -24.07
C ALA A 18 -1.92 -44.42 -23.73
N LEU A 19 -1.91 -44.82 -22.46
CA LEU A 19 -1.67 -46.19 -22.02
C LEU A 19 -2.58 -46.51 -20.82
N GLN A 20 -3.42 -47.51 -20.99
CA GLN A 20 -4.26 -48.13 -19.96
C GLN A 20 -3.40 -48.91 -18.97
N GLY A 21 -3.63 -48.72 -17.69
CA GLY A 21 -3.10 -49.56 -16.62
C GLY A 21 -3.89 -49.30 -15.35
N CYS A 22 -4.76 -50.25 -14.95
CA CYS A 22 -5.51 -50.24 -13.71
C CYS A 22 -4.59 -50.31 -12.49
N SER A 23 -4.69 -49.31 -11.60
CA SER A 23 -4.47 -49.51 -10.16
C SER A 23 -5.26 -48.43 -9.40
N ALA A 24 -6.12 -48.89 -8.49
CA ALA A 24 -6.93 -48.06 -7.62
C ALA A 24 -6.00 -47.27 -6.65
N PHE A 25 -5.84 -46.01 -6.92
CA PHE A 25 -5.30 -45.04 -5.94
C PHE A 25 -6.41 -44.10 -5.52
N THR A 26 -6.65 -44.04 -4.25
CA THR A 26 -7.48 -43.05 -3.59
C THR A 26 -7.04 -41.65 -4.04
N THR A 27 -7.79 -41.03 -4.93
CA THR A 27 -7.59 -39.66 -5.37
C THR A 27 -8.01 -38.70 -4.26
N THR A 28 -7.04 -38.22 -3.51
CA THR A 28 -7.19 -36.91 -2.84
C THR A 28 -7.42 -35.90 -3.95
N ASN A 29 -8.61 -35.30 -4.00
CA ASN A 29 -8.96 -34.21 -4.89
C ASN A 29 -8.01 -33.02 -4.62
N LYS A 30 -6.91 -32.95 -5.34
CA LYS A 30 -6.08 -31.73 -5.41
C LYS A 30 -6.85 -30.79 -6.32
N SER A 31 -7.48 -29.76 -5.74
CA SER A 31 -8.00 -28.63 -6.50
C SER A 31 -6.88 -28.06 -7.38
N ARG A 32 -7.18 -27.77 -8.64
CA ARG A 32 -6.27 -27.13 -9.61
C ARG A 32 -6.96 -25.87 -10.13
N ILE A 33 -6.17 -24.89 -10.55
CA ILE A 33 -6.70 -23.77 -11.34
C ILE A 33 -7.22 -24.38 -12.65
N ILE A 34 -8.53 -24.33 -12.86
CA ILE A 34 -9.19 -24.93 -14.03
C ILE A 34 -9.39 -23.82 -15.07
N ARG A 35 -8.90 -24.07 -16.29
CA ARG A 35 -9.26 -23.28 -17.48
C ARG A 35 -10.44 -23.97 -18.15
N ASN A 36 -11.58 -23.31 -18.17
CA ASN A 36 -12.77 -23.86 -18.84
C ASN A 36 -12.70 -23.51 -20.34
N ASN A 37 -12.95 -24.48 -21.24
CA ASN A 37 -12.83 -24.26 -22.69
C ASN A 37 -13.96 -23.40 -23.31
N GLN A 38 -14.92 -22.94 -22.53
CA GLN A 38 -15.86 -21.89 -22.95
C GLN A 38 -15.26 -20.54 -22.59
N ALA A 39 -14.67 -19.91 -23.58
CA ALA A 39 -14.07 -18.57 -23.63
C ALA A 39 -13.99 -17.81 -22.30
N HIS A 40 -12.78 -17.74 -21.74
CA HIS A 40 -12.38 -16.73 -20.75
C HIS A 40 -12.86 -16.91 -19.29
N GLU A 41 -13.11 -18.13 -18.80
CA GLU A 41 -13.36 -18.37 -17.38
C GLU A 41 -12.18 -19.08 -16.71
N LEU A 42 -11.75 -18.54 -15.54
CA LEU A 42 -10.72 -19.13 -14.69
C LEU A 42 -11.31 -19.34 -13.29
N ASN A 43 -10.97 -20.48 -12.66
CA ASN A 43 -11.48 -20.82 -11.34
C ASN A 43 -10.34 -21.14 -10.36
N ALA A 44 -10.48 -20.68 -9.11
CA ALA A 44 -9.56 -20.98 -8.01
C ALA A 44 -10.31 -21.07 -6.68
N ASP A 45 -9.62 -21.44 -5.60
CA ASP A 45 -10.20 -21.41 -4.25
C ASP A 45 -10.39 -19.96 -3.79
N VAL A 46 -9.44 -19.08 -4.12
CA VAL A 46 -9.41 -17.67 -3.72
C VAL A 46 -9.13 -16.78 -4.92
N ILE A 47 -9.96 -15.76 -5.10
CA ILE A 47 -9.78 -14.69 -6.08
C ILE A 47 -9.39 -13.40 -5.33
N ILE A 48 -8.21 -12.87 -5.61
CA ILE A 48 -7.68 -11.65 -5.00
C ILE A 48 -7.61 -10.57 -6.08
N ILE A 49 -8.34 -9.51 -5.89
CA ILE A 49 -8.32 -8.34 -6.78
C ILE A 49 -7.50 -7.23 -6.13
N GLY A 50 -6.38 -6.89 -6.77
CA GLY A 50 -5.36 -5.98 -6.27
C GLY A 50 -4.12 -6.72 -5.76
N GLY A 51 -2.95 -6.34 -6.29
CA GLY A 51 -1.64 -6.90 -5.94
C GLY A 51 -0.82 -5.98 -5.02
N GLY A 52 -1.48 -5.07 -4.28
CA GLY A 52 -0.84 -4.23 -3.26
C GLY A 52 -0.29 -5.02 -2.08
N MET A 53 0.14 -4.34 -1.01
CA MET A 53 0.75 -5.00 0.17
C MET A 53 -0.14 -6.08 0.76
N GLY A 54 -1.40 -5.74 1.00
CA GLY A 54 -2.37 -6.68 1.57
C GLY A 54 -2.73 -7.81 0.62
N GLY A 55 -2.91 -7.52 -0.68
CA GLY A 55 -3.19 -8.54 -1.70
C GLY A 55 -2.07 -9.54 -1.85
N PHE A 56 -0.83 -9.06 -1.88
CA PHE A 56 0.36 -9.90 -1.88
C PHE A 56 0.40 -10.82 -0.64
N ALA A 57 0.22 -10.25 0.56
CA ALA A 57 0.27 -11.00 1.80
C ALA A 57 -0.86 -12.04 1.90
N ALA A 58 -2.07 -11.70 1.42
CA ALA A 58 -3.21 -12.62 1.34
C ALA A 58 -2.92 -13.78 0.37
N ALA A 59 -2.31 -13.50 -0.79
CA ALA A 59 -1.92 -14.52 -1.76
C ALA A 59 -0.86 -15.47 -1.17
N LEU A 60 0.20 -14.90 -0.58
CA LEU A 60 1.27 -15.67 0.06
C LEU A 60 0.73 -16.58 1.16
N ALA A 61 -0.11 -16.05 2.07
CA ALA A 61 -0.70 -16.81 3.16
C ALA A 61 -1.66 -17.91 2.65
N SER A 62 -2.52 -17.60 1.69
CA SER A 62 -3.43 -18.59 1.08
C SER A 62 -2.67 -19.72 0.42
N CYS A 63 -1.65 -19.42 -0.38
CA CYS A 63 -0.82 -20.42 -1.06
C CYS A 63 -0.01 -21.27 -0.07
N ARG A 64 0.56 -20.66 0.96
CA ARG A 64 1.31 -21.33 2.05
C ARG A 64 0.41 -22.34 2.77
N ASN A 65 -0.86 -22.03 2.93
CA ASN A 65 -1.86 -22.91 3.53
C ASN A 65 -2.53 -23.87 2.53
N GLY A 66 -2.02 -23.98 1.31
CA GLY A 66 -2.38 -25.03 0.34
C GLY A 66 -3.51 -24.67 -0.64
N LEU A 67 -4.05 -23.46 -0.60
CA LEU A 67 -5.09 -23.00 -1.52
C LEU A 67 -4.54 -22.66 -2.91
N ASN A 68 -5.40 -22.75 -3.93
CA ASN A 68 -5.12 -22.22 -5.24
C ASN A 68 -5.66 -20.79 -5.33
N VAL A 69 -4.86 -19.89 -5.88
CA VAL A 69 -5.10 -18.45 -5.88
C VAL A 69 -5.00 -17.89 -7.29
N ILE A 70 -5.92 -17.00 -7.65
CA ILE A 70 -5.74 -16.07 -8.77
C ILE A 70 -5.65 -14.69 -8.16
N MET A 71 -4.56 -13.95 -8.44
CA MET A 71 -4.38 -12.57 -8.02
C MET A 71 -4.25 -11.66 -9.23
N THR A 72 -4.95 -10.52 -9.23
CA THR A 72 -4.84 -9.50 -10.27
C THR A 72 -4.11 -8.26 -9.76
N GLU A 73 -3.56 -7.48 -10.69
CA GLU A 73 -3.00 -6.16 -10.43
C GLU A 73 -3.20 -5.25 -11.65
N GLU A 74 -3.62 -4.01 -11.44
CA GLU A 74 -3.88 -3.06 -12.54
C GLU A 74 -2.59 -2.65 -13.28
N THR A 75 -1.49 -2.55 -12.57
CA THR A 75 -0.17 -2.23 -13.16
C THR A 75 0.59 -3.50 -13.56
N ASP A 76 1.79 -3.34 -14.07
CA ASP A 76 2.73 -4.45 -14.33
C ASP A 76 3.63 -4.77 -13.12
N TRP A 77 3.44 -4.09 -11.97
CA TRP A 77 4.17 -4.28 -10.73
C TRP A 77 3.23 -4.67 -9.59
N ILE A 78 3.64 -5.60 -8.74
CA ILE A 78 2.98 -5.96 -7.48
C ILE A 78 3.69 -5.26 -6.32
N GLY A 79 2.99 -5.08 -5.18
CA GLY A 79 3.55 -4.55 -3.94
C GLY A 79 2.97 -3.21 -3.48
N GLY A 80 2.09 -2.59 -4.25
CA GLY A 80 1.37 -1.37 -3.85
C GLY A 80 2.31 -0.23 -3.47
N GLN A 81 2.22 0.17 -2.23
CA GLN A 81 2.96 1.32 -1.68
C GLN A 81 4.47 1.22 -1.92
N VAL A 82 5.10 0.05 -1.73
CA VAL A 82 6.55 -0.15 -1.86
C VAL A 82 7.05 -0.27 -3.30
N SER A 83 6.17 -0.29 -4.29
CA SER A 83 6.53 -0.52 -5.70
C SER A 83 5.87 0.48 -6.64
N GLN A 84 4.68 0.18 -7.18
CA GLN A 84 4.02 1.02 -8.18
C GLN A 84 3.66 2.43 -7.69
N GLN A 85 3.49 2.64 -6.39
CA GLN A 85 3.26 3.95 -5.79
C GLN A 85 4.56 4.65 -5.37
N GLY A 86 5.68 3.93 -5.32
CA GLY A 86 7.02 4.48 -5.13
C GLY A 86 7.29 5.01 -3.72
N VAL A 87 6.67 4.46 -2.67
CA VAL A 87 6.86 4.94 -1.30
C VAL A 87 7.69 3.94 -0.50
N PRO A 88 8.90 4.30 -0.04
CA PRO A 88 9.64 3.48 0.91
C PRO A 88 8.79 3.20 2.17
N PRO A 89 8.94 2.03 2.81
CA PRO A 89 8.08 1.65 3.91
C PRO A 89 8.05 2.67 5.05
N ASP A 90 6.86 3.14 5.42
CA ASP A 90 6.64 3.88 6.66
C ASP A 90 6.45 2.87 7.79
N GLU A 91 7.37 2.85 8.75
CA GLU A 91 7.50 1.81 9.76
C GLU A 91 7.78 2.40 11.15
N HIS A 92 7.36 1.67 12.17
CA HIS A 92 7.70 2.01 13.56
C HIS A 92 9.12 1.60 13.94
N SER A 93 9.64 2.15 15.04
CA SER A 93 11.04 1.96 15.48
C SER A 93 11.40 0.52 15.87
N TRP A 94 10.43 -0.33 16.21
CA TRP A 94 10.64 -1.72 16.65
C TRP A 94 10.54 -2.75 15.53
N ILE A 95 10.34 -2.32 14.28
CA ILE A 95 10.04 -3.19 13.14
C ILE A 95 11.08 -4.30 12.90
N GLU A 96 12.31 -4.09 13.32
CA GLU A 96 13.38 -5.09 13.18
C GLU A 96 13.15 -6.32 14.10
N THR A 97 12.40 -6.19 15.17
CA THR A 97 12.25 -7.23 16.18
C THR A 97 10.82 -7.72 16.34
N HIS A 98 9.83 -6.83 16.33
CA HIS A 98 8.42 -7.14 16.57
C HIS A 98 7.49 -6.07 15.99
N GLY A 99 6.17 -6.31 16.08
CA GLY A 99 5.14 -5.39 15.61
C GLY A 99 4.75 -5.59 14.15
N ALA A 100 5.14 -6.71 13.56
CA ALA A 100 4.73 -7.13 12.22
C ALA A 100 4.86 -8.66 12.06
N PRO A 101 4.17 -9.29 11.08
CA PRO A 101 4.32 -10.70 10.81
C PRO A 101 5.76 -11.09 10.43
N ARG A 102 6.15 -12.32 10.73
CA ARG A 102 7.45 -12.88 10.33
C ARG A 102 7.69 -12.76 8.83
N SER A 103 6.67 -12.96 8.00
CA SER A 103 6.76 -12.86 6.55
C SER A 103 7.09 -11.44 6.07
N TYR A 104 6.62 -10.40 6.76
CA TYR A 104 7.00 -9.01 6.47
C TYR A 104 8.47 -8.76 6.83
N ARG A 105 8.93 -9.26 7.98
CA ARG A 105 10.36 -9.17 8.33
C ARG A 105 11.23 -9.96 7.36
N GLU A 106 10.78 -11.13 6.91
CA GLU A 106 11.43 -11.90 5.84
C GLU A 106 11.54 -11.11 4.54
N TYR A 107 10.47 -10.41 4.12
CA TYR A 107 10.52 -9.52 2.97
C TYR A 107 11.62 -8.46 3.14
N ARG A 108 11.70 -7.81 4.30
CA ARG A 108 12.72 -6.79 4.59
C ARG A 108 14.14 -7.36 4.50
N ASP A 109 14.37 -8.55 5.06
CA ASP A 109 15.67 -9.22 5.02
C ASP A 109 16.02 -9.61 3.59
N ARG A 110 15.09 -10.13 2.81
CA ARG A 110 15.28 -10.47 1.40
C ARG A 110 15.60 -9.24 0.53
N VAL A 111 15.03 -8.07 0.84
CA VAL A 111 15.41 -6.79 0.19
C VAL A 111 16.89 -6.48 0.46
N ARG A 112 17.35 -6.56 1.71
CA ARG A 112 18.77 -6.37 2.07
C ARG A 112 19.68 -7.37 1.38
N ASP A 113 19.29 -8.64 1.35
CA ASP A 113 20.05 -9.70 0.69
C ASP A 113 20.07 -9.54 -0.82
N TYR A 114 19.01 -9.00 -1.42
CA TYR A 114 18.99 -8.67 -2.84
C TYR A 114 20.09 -7.64 -3.18
N TYR A 115 20.25 -6.59 -2.37
CA TYR A 115 21.34 -5.61 -2.53
C TYR A 115 22.71 -6.26 -2.31
N ARG A 116 22.88 -7.07 -1.28
CA ARG A 116 24.17 -7.76 -1.02
C ARG A 116 24.61 -8.67 -2.16
N ARG A 117 23.67 -9.33 -2.82
CA ARG A 117 23.95 -10.27 -3.92
C ARG A 117 24.13 -9.59 -5.28
N ASN A 118 23.38 -8.54 -5.55
CA ASN A 118 23.22 -8.03 -6.91
C ASN A 118 23.84 -6.64 -7.12
N TYR A 119 24.21 -5.93 -6.06
CA TYR A 119 24.73 -4.57 -6.16
C TYR A 119 26.19 -4.50 -5.71
N PRO A 120 27.00 -3.63 -6.35
CA PRO A 120 28.39 -3.40 -5.97
C PRO A 120 28.46 -2.52 -4.71
N LEU A 121 28.10 -3.09 -3.57
CA LEU A 121 28.18 -2.43 -2.28
C LEU A 121 29.64 -2.27 -1.83
N THR A 122 29.93 -1.18 -1.10
CA THR A 122 31.17 -1.09 -0.31
C THR A 122 31.22 -2.21 0.73
N GLU A 123 32.41 -2.58 1.16
CA GLU A 123 32.57 -3.64 2.17
C GLU A 123 31.85 -3.29 3.47
N ASP A 124 31.95 -2.02 3.92
CA ASP A 124 31.25 -1.53 5.10
C ASP A 124 29.71 -1.66 4.95
N ALA A 125 29.15 -1.26 3.82
CA ALA A 125 27.71 -1.39 3.57
C ALA A 125 27.26 -2.86 3.51
N ARG A 126 28.09 -3.73 2.92
CA ARG A 126 27.82 -5.17 2.79
C ARG A 126 27.74 -5.87 4.13
N GLN A 127 28.58 -5.47 5.10
CA GLN A 127 28.66 -6.06 6.44
C GLN A 127 27.57 -5.55 7.40
N ARG A 128 26.91 -4.43 7.11
CA ARG A 128 25.84 -3.91 7.98
C ARG A 128 24.67 -4.86 8.02
N SER A 129 24.32 -5.37 9.20
CA SER A 129 23.15 -6.23 9.40
C SER A 129 21.84 -5.53 8.96
N ASN A 130 21.65 -4.28 9.39
CA ASN A 130 20.49 -3.45 9.07
C ASN A 130 20.80 -2.48 7.92
N LEU A 131 21.29 -3.00 6.80
CA LEU A 131 21.57 -2.20 5.61
C LEU A 131 20.32 -1.42 5.20
N ASN A 132 20.47 -0.08 5.11
CA ASN A 132 19.49 0.82 4.51
C ASN A 132 20.12 1.38 3.22
N PRO A 133 19.76 0.89 2.03
CA PRO A 133 20.43 1.28 0.78
C PRO A 133 20.45 2.78 0.53
N GLY A 134 19.33 3.45 0.84
CA GLY A 134 19.20 4.89 0.70
C GLY A 134 19.69 5.69 1.92
N ASN A 135 19.87 5.09 3.08
CA ASN A 135 20.05 5.81 4.34
C ASN A 135 19.02 6.95 4.50
N GLY A 136 17.81 6.76 3.97
CA GLY A 136 16.71 7.71 4.13
C GLY A 136 16.24 7.79 5.58
N SER A 137 15.77 8.95 6.01
CA SER A 137 15.41 9.17 7.42
C SER A 137 13.99 8.76 7.78
N VAL A 138 13.11 8.53 6.78
CA VAL A 138 11.71 8.13 7.00
C VAL A 138 11.59 6.70 7.53
N SER A 139 12.49 5.81 7.13
CA SER A 139 12.45 4.39 7.45
C SER A 139 13.86 3.82 7.63
N ARG A 140 13.93 2.68 8.30
CA ARG A 140 15.17 1.88 8.40
C ARG A 140 15.46 1.04 7.16
N LEU A 141 14.59 1.09 6.14
CA LEU A 141 14.74 0.37 4.88
C LEU A 141 14.20 1.20 3.71
N CYS A 142 14.95 2.20 3.28
CA CYS A 142 14.66 2.96 2.06
C CYS A 142 15.41 2.32 0.88
N HIS A 143 14.68 1.88 -0.13
CA HIS A 143 15.22 1.10 -1.24
C HIS A 143 14.43 1.35 -2.53
N GLU A 144 14.96 0.90 -3.65
CA GLU A 144 14.34 1.08 -4.97
C GLU A 144 13.04 0.27 -5.10
N PRO A 145 11.98 0.84 -5.68
CA PRO A 145 10.71 0.13 -5.94
C PRO A 145 10.89 -1.17 -6.73
N ARG A 146 11.81 -1.20 -7.71
CA ARG A 146 12.09 -2.40 -8.52
C ARG A 146 12.63 -3.56 -7.68
N VAL A 147 13.39 -3.28 -6.62
CA VAL A 147 13.89 -4.32 -5.72
C VAL A 147 12.74 -4.95 -4.96
N SER A 148 11.76 -4.16 -4.51
CA SER A 148 10.52 -4.71 -3.95
C SER A 148 9.82 -5.66 -4.92
N VAL A 149 9.60 -5.25 -6.17
CA VAL A 149 8.97 -6.09 -7.19
C VAL A 149 9.71 -7.41 -7.36
N SER A 150 11.05 -7.37 -7.45
CA SER A 150 11.88 -8.56 -7.60
C SER A 150 11.73 -9.51 -6.40
N VAL A 151 11.84 -8.98 -5.19
CA VAL A 151 11.76 -9.76 -3.95
C VAL A 151 10.37 -10.36 -3.75
N LEU A 152 9.31 -9.58 -3.96
CA LEU A 152 7.94 -10.06 -3.85
C LEU A 152 7.64 -11.15 -4.90
N THR A 153 8.13 -10.98 -6.12
CA THR A 153 8.00 -12.00 -7.18
C THR A 153 8.75 -13.29 -6.78
N ASP A 154 9.96 -13.18 -6.25
CA ASP A 154 10.74 -14.32 -5.74
C ASP A 154 9.99 -15.07 -4.63
N MET A 155 9.35 -14.36 -3.70
CA MET A 155 8.56 -14.99 -2.63
C MET A 155 7.35 -15.77 -3.16
N LEU A 156 6.76 -15.34 -4.28
CA LEU A 156 5.63 -16.03 -4.93
C LEU A 156 6.06 -17.10 -5.94
N ALA A 157 7.30 -17.08 -6.42
CA ALA A 157 7.79 -17.95 -7.49
C ALA A 157 7.53 -19.46 -7.27
N PRO A 158 7.70 -20.04 -6.06
CA PRO A 158 7.40 -21.47 -5.82
C PRO A 158 5.92 -21.81 -6.05
N TYR A 159 5.02 -20.88 -5.73
CA TYR A 159 3.57 -21.08 -5.90
C TYR A 159 3.14 -20.87 -7.35
N MET A 160 3.76 -19.94 -8.06
CA MET A 160 3.56 -19.74 -9.50
C MET A 160 4.04 -20.96 -10.29
N SER A 161 5.25 -21.44 -10.04
CA SER A 161 5.83 -22.60 -10.73
C SER A 161 5.09 -23.92 -10.45
N SER A 162 4.51 -24.07 -9.26
CA SER A 162 3.70 -25.24 -8.91
C SER A 162 2.25 -25.15 -9.40
N GLY A 163 1.85 -24.04 -10.05
CA GLY A 163 0.49 -23.79 -10.53
C GLY A 163 -0.54 -23.52 -9.42
N LYS A 164 -0.08 -23.20 -8.20
CA LYS A 164 -0.95 -22.80 -7.09
C LYS A 164 -1.34 -21.33 -7.14
N LEU A 165 -0.52 -20.49 -7.76
CA LEU A 165 -0.80 -19.07 -7.97
C LEU A 165 -0.77 -18.74 -9.45
N LEU A 166 -1.83 -18.10 -9.92
CA LEU A 166 -1.87 -17.39 -11.20
C LEU A 166 -1.88 -15.88 -10.91
N LEU A 167 -0.85 -15.18 -11.37
CA LEU A 167 -0.76 -13.73 -11.29
C LEU A 167 -1.13 -13.11 -12.65
N LEU A 168 -2.13 -12.21 -12.65
CA LEU A 168 -2.63 -11.48 -13.80
C LEU A 168 -2.35 -9.98 -13.62
N THR A 169 -1.22 -9.51 -14.12
CA THR A 169 -0.89 -8.07 -14.14
C THR A 169 -1.55 -7.37 -15.33
N GLY A 170 -1.78 -6.05 -15.22
CA GLY A 170 -2.50 -5.25 -16.22
C GLY A 170 -3.99 -5.58 -16.29
N HIS A 171 -4.60 -6.04 -15.19
CA HIS A 171 -6.02 -6.42 -15.15
C HIS A 171 -6.78 -5.65 -14.08
N LYS A 172 -7.91 -5.06 -14.46
CA LYS A 172 -8.81 -4.27 -13.61
C LYS A 172 -10.19 -4.90 -13.52
N ALA A 173 -10.77 -4.96 -12.32
CA ALA A 173 -12.15 -5.40 -12.11
C ALA A 173 -13.15 -4.43 -12.78
N LYS A 174 -14.15 -4.97 -13.46
CA LYS A 174 -15.18 -4.21 -14.18
C LYS A 174 -16.58 -4.50 -13.70
N SER A 175 -16.87 -5.75 -13.35
CA SER A 175 -18.18 -6.17 -12.88
C SER A 175 -18.09 -7.37 -11.94
N ALA A 176 -19.16 -7.62 -11.20
CA ALA A 176 -19.29 -8.78 -10.33
C ALA A 176 -20.64 -9.49 -10.55
N VAL A 177 -20.65 -10.80 -10.40
CA VAL A 177 -21.87 -11.62 -10.32
C VAL A 177 -22.09 -11.98 -8.85
N VAL A 178 -23.24 -11.57 -8.31
CA VAL A 178 -23.60 -11.78 -6.91
C VAL A 178 -24.96 -12.49 -6.83
N THR A 179 -25.06 -13.48 -5.95
CA THR A 179 -26.31 -14.17 -5.66
C THR A 179 -26.60 -14.14 -4.16
N GLY A 180 -27.62 -13.42 -3.76
CA GLY A 180 -27.88 -13.13 -2.33
C GLY A 180 -26.67 -12.40 -1.72
N ASP A 181 -26.13 -12.95 -0.64
CA ASP A 181 -24.99 -12.39 0.07
C ASP A 181 -23.65 -13.05 -0.32
N ASN A 182 -23.58 -13.66 -1.51
CA ASN A 182 -22.38 -14.35 -1.96
C ASN A 182 -21.95 -13.87 -3.35
N VAL A 183 -20.70 -13.47 -3.47
CA VAL A 183 -20.05 -13.20 -4.74
C VAL A 183 -19.78 -14.55 -5.44
N GLN A 184 -20.12 -14.63 -6.73
CA GLN A 184 -19.93 -15.85 -7.54
C GLN A 184 -18.72 -15.71 -8.48
N ALA A 185 -18.57 -14.51 -9.07
CA ALA A 185 -17.49 -14.25 -10.01
C ALA A 185 -17.20 -12.74 -10.10
N ILE A 186 -15.99 -12.43 -10.54
CA ILE A 186 -15.54 -11.07 -10.89
C ILE A 186 -15.08 -11.09 -12.35
N GLU A 187 -15.61 -10.21 -13.18
CA GLU A 187 -15.08 -9.95 -14.51
C GLU A 187 -13.95 -8.93 -14.43
N VAL A 188 -12.80 -9.28 -15.00
CA VAL A 188 -11.63 -8.40 -15.11
C VAL A 188 -11.27 -8.14 -16.56
N GLU A 189 -10.78 -6.95 -16.85
CA GLU A 189 -10.36 -6.51 -18.18
C GLU A 189 -8.84 -6.33 -18.22
N ASN A 190 -8.22 -6.89 -19.22
CA ASN A 190 -6.81 -6.62 -19.52
C ASN A 190 -6.68 -5.21 -20.11
N LEU A 191 -5.99 -4.32 -19.43
CA LEU A 191 -5.89 -2.89 -19.79
C LEU A 191 -5.06 -2.62 -21.07
N ARG A 192 -4.37 -3.63 -21.63
CA ARG A 192 -3.61 -3.50 -22.89
C ARG A 192 -4.36 -4.03 -24.10
N THR A 193 -5.10 -5.12 -23.93
CA THR A 193 -5.79 -5.81 -25.04
C THR A 193 -7.30 -5.60 -25.03
N ASN A 194 -7.86 -5.09 -23.92
CA ASN A 194 -9.29 -4.99 -23.61
C ASN A 194 -10.01 -6.35 -23.56
N ASP A 195 -9.25 -7.46 -23.52
CA ASP A 195 -9.85 -8.79 -23.32
C ASP A 195 -10.41 -8.90 -21.91
N ARG A 196 -11.55 -9.59 -21.78
CA ARG A 196 -12.21 -9.83 -20.50
C ARG A 196 -12.11 -11.28 -20.08
N VAL A 197 -11.91 -11.50 -18.80
CA VAL A 197 -11.82 -12.81 -18.17
C VAL A 197 -12.73 -12.83 -16.94
N VAL A 198 -13.51 -13.90 -16.78
CA VAL A 198 -14.33 -14.16 -15.60
C VAL A 198 -13.54 -15.00 -14.62
N LEU A 199 -13.41 -14.50 -13.39
CA LEU A 199 -12.72 -15.15 -12.29
C LEU A 199 -13.75 -15.67 -11.29
N SER A 200 -13.91 -16.99 -11.19
CA SER A 200 -14.83 -17.65 -10.25
C SER A 200 -14.06 -18.26 -9.08
N GLY A 201 -14.66 -18.25 -7.90
CA GLY A 201 -14.02 -18.79 -6.71
C GLY A 201 -14.96 -18.98 -5.54
N LYS A 202 -14.45 -19.62 -4.48
CA LYS A 202 -15.20 -19.81 -3.22
C LYS A 202 -15.13 -18.56 -2.34
N SER A 203 -13.98 -17.87 -2.36
CA SER A 203 -13.70 -16.68 -1.56
C SER A 203 -13.09 -15.60 -2.44
N PHE A 204 -13.46 -14.37 -2.15
CA PHE A 204 -13.00 -13.18 -2.85
C PHE A 204 -12.32 -12.24 -1.86
N VAL A 205 -11.28 -11.54 -2.32
CA VAL A 205 -10.53 -10.59 -1.53
C VAL A 205 -10.45 -9.28 -2.28
N ASP A 206 -10.93 -8.20 -1.67
CA ASP A 206 -10.72 -6.85 -2.15
C ASP A 206 -9.43 -6.29 -1.56
N ALA A 207 -8.38 -6.30 -2.37
CA ALA A 207 -7.09 -5.71 -2.07
C ALA A 207 -6.76 -4.54 -3.01
N THR A 208 -7.80 -3.95 -3.61
CA THR A 208 -7.65 -2.75 -4.42
C THR A 208 -7.34 -1.53 -3.54
N GLU A 209 -6.65 -0.55 -4.09
CA GLU A 209 -6.25 0.64 -3.32
C GLU A 209 -7.44 1.50 -2.88
N CYS A 210 -8.54 1.49 -3.64
CA CYS A 210 -9.73 2.31 -3.37
C CYS A 210 -10.93 1.50 -2.85
N GLY A 211 -10.83 0.18 -2.64
CA GLY A 211 -11.96 -0.66 -2.26
C GLY A 211 -12.95 -0.84 -3.41
N ASP A 212 -12.46 -1.14 -4.61
CA ASP A 212 -13.25 -1.09 -5.85
C ASP A 212 -14.23 -2.25 -5.99
N LEU A 213 -14.00 -3.39 -5.32
CA LEU A 213 -14.97 -4.49 -5.32
C LEU A 213 -16.22 -4.18 -4.49
N LEU A 214 -16.15 -3.28 -3.53
CA LEU A 214 -17.29 -3.00 -2.65
C LEU A 214 -18.50 -2.49 -3.43
N PRO A 215 -18.40 -1.43 -4.27
CA PRO A 215 -19.51 -1.01 -5.11
C PRO A 215 -19.90 -2.05 -6.17
N LEU A 216 -18.95 -2.77 -6.77
CA LEU A 216 -19.21 -3.77 -7.80
C LEU A 216 -20.02 -4.96 -7.27
N THR A 217 -19.82 -5.33 -6.01
CA THR A 217 -20.51 -6.45 -5.34
C THR A 217 -21.74 -6.02 -4.53
N GLY A 218 -22.01 -4.72 -4.45
CA GLY A 218 -23.05 -4.18 -3.58
C GLY A 218 -22.77 -4.38 -2.09
N THR A 219 -21.49 -4.55 -1.71
CA THR A 219 -21.07 -4.62 -0.31
C THR A 219 -21.14 -3.23 0.31
N GLU A 220 -21.72 -3.13 1.49
CA GLU A 220 -21.90 -1.85 2.17
C GLU A 220 -20.56 -1.27 2.64
N TYR A 221 -20.37 0.03 2.41
CA TYR A 221 -19.16 0.75 2.78
C TYR A 221 -19.45 2.19 3.23
N ILE A 222 -18.42 2.84 3.73
CA ILE A 222 -18.37 4.25 4.09
C ILE A 222 -17.17 4.88 3.41
N THR A 223 -17.30 6.13 2.98
CA THR A 223 -16.20 6.96 2.45
C THR A 223 -16.14 8.30 3.17
N GLY A 224 -15.02 8.98 3.07
CA GLY A 224 -14.81 10.30 3.65
C GLY A 224 -14.94 10.31 5.16
N THR A 225 -15.35 11.45 5.73
CA THR A 225 -15.40 11.67 7.19
C THR A 225 -16.76 11.29 7.78
N GLU A 226 -16.73 10.53 8.86
CA GLU A 226 -17.86 10.33 9.77
C GLU A 226 -18.04 11.56 10.67
N SER A 227 -19.24 11.79 11.16
CA SER A 227 -19.49 12.84 12.15
C SER A 227 -19.24 12.36 13.58
N LYS A 228 -18.92 13.29 14.48
CA LYS A 228 -18.79 13.03 15.91
C LYS A 228 -20.04 12.38 16.51
N ARG A 229 -21.23 12.71 15.99
CA ARG A 229 -22.50 12.08 16.41
C ARG A 229 -22.57 10.61 16.03
N MET A 230 -21.89 10.19 14.92
CA MET A 230 -21.92 8.79 14.47
C MET A 230 -20.92 7.91 15.23
N THR A 231 -19.75 8.43 15.55
CA THR A 231 -18.63 7.64 16.07
C THR A 231 -18.24 7.97 17.51
N GLY A 232 -18.56 9.17 18.00
CA GLY A 232 -18.11 9.65 19.31
C GLY A 232 -16.64 10.08 19.36
N GLU A 233 -15.94 10.00 18.24
CA GLU A 233 -14.50 10.30 18.17
C GLU A 233 -14.19 11.76 18.50
N LEU A 234 -13.10 11.98 19.20
CA LEU A 234 -12.71 13.29 19.71
C LEU A 234 -12.43 14.29 18.58
N HIS A 235 -11.75 13.82 17.52
CA HIS A 235 -11.31 14.64 16.39
C HIS A 235 -12.25 14.53 15.16
N ALA A 236 -13.35 13.78 15.25
CA ALA A 236 -14.32 13.73 14.17
C ALA A 236 -15.05 15.09 14.04
N PRO A 237 -15.38 15.52 12.81
CA PRO A 237 -16.13 16.74 12.57
C PRO A 237 -17.60 16.62 13.04
N ASP A 238 -18.28 17.77 13.20
CA ASP A 238 -19.70 17.78 13.58
C ASP A 238 -20.61 17.15 12.51
N LYS A 239 -20.23 17.29 11.24
CA LYS A 239 -21.00 16.79 10.09
C LYS A 239 -20.17 15.78 9.30
N ALA A 240 -20.79 14.66 8.95
CA ALA A 240 -20.22 13.70 8.04
C ALA A 240 -20.17 14.26 6.60
N ASP A 241 -19.11 13.95 5.88
CA ASP A 241 -18.98 14.25 4.45
C ASP A 241 -18.30 13.09 3.71
N PRO A 242 -19.08 12.28 2.95
CA PRO A 242 -18.54 11.15 2.19
C PRO A 242 -17.51 11.54 1.11
N MET A 243 -17.49 12.80 0.69
CA MET A 243 -16.56 13.32 -0.32
C MET A 243 -15.30 13.92 0.29
N ASN A 244 -15.19 13.96 1.62
CA ASN A 244 -14.04 14.51 2.32
C ASN A 244 -12.95 13.44 2.50
N ASN A 245 -12.19 13.21 1.45
CA ASN A 245 -11.12 12.21 1.41
C ASN A 245 -9.75 12.88 1.50
N GLN A 246 -8.78 12.19 2.11
CA GLN A 246 -7.40 12.65 2.18
C GLN A 246 -6.78 12.84 0.80
N ALA A 247 -5.84 13.77 0.69
CA ALA A 247 -5.00 13.94 -0.48
C ALA A 247 -4.36 12.63 -0.93
N PHE A 248 -4.23 12.47 -2.24
CA PHE A 248 -3.39 11.44 -2.83
C PHE A 248 -2.16 12.07 -3.50
N THR A 249 -1.11 11.31 -3.73
CA THR A 249 0.15 11.84 -4.25
C THR A 249 0.60 11.04 -5.47
N VAL A 250 0.98 11.71 -6.55
CA VAL A 250 1.71 11.07 -7.64
C VAL A 250 3.20 11.24 -7.37
N CYS A 251 3.82 10.20 -6.82
CA CYS A 251 5.24 10.22 -6.46
C CYS A 251 6.15 10.21 -7.70
N PHE A 252 7.40 10.65 -7.54
CA PHE A 252 8.43 10.53 -8.56
C PHE A 252 9.81 10.33 -7.93
N ALA A 253 10.74 9.80 -8.71
CA ALA A 253 12.14 9.67 -8.32
C ALA A 253 13.00 10.70 -9.05
N MET A 254 14.02 11.22 -8.37
CA MET A 254 14.99 12.14 -8.95
C MET A 254 16.40 11.90 -8.42
N ASP A 255 17.39 12.25 -9.22
CA ASP A 255 18.80 12.41 -8.84
C ASP A 255 19.29 13.84 -9.11
N TYR A 256 20.53 14.12 -8.70
CA TYR A 256 21.17 15.40 -8.90
C TYR A 256 22.57 15.23 -9.49
N GLN A 257 22.84 15.91 -10.59
CA GLN A 257 24.13 15.92 -11.28
C GLN A 257 24.77 17.32 -11.18
N PRO A 258 25.77 17.51 -10.29
CA PRO A 258 26.42 18.79 -10.14
C PRO A 258 27.04 19.29 -11.46
N GLY A 259 26.80 20.56 -11.80
CA GLY A 259 27.37 21.20 -12.98
C GLY A 259 26.69 20.87 -14.32
N VAL A 260 25.67 20.00 -14.30
CA VAL A 260 24.87 19.67 -15.49
C VAL A 260 23.62 20.54 -15.51
N ASP A 261 23.16 20.89 -16.70
CA ASP A 261 21.87 21.57 -16.90
C ASP A 261 20.85 20.57 -17.45
N ASN A 262 19.94 20.16 -16.60
CA ASN A 262 18.84 19.22 -16.87
C ASN A 262 17.48 19.91 -16.81
N ILE A 263 17.42 21.27 -16.87
CA ILE A 263 16.13 21.98 -16.80
C ILE A 263 15.23 21.49 -17.92
N GLN A 264 14.03 21.07 -17.56
CA GLN A 264 12.98 20.70 -18.50
C GLN A 264 12.20 21.95 -18.95
N ASP A 265 11.43 21.80 -20.02
CA ASP A 265 10.43 22.80 -20.37
C ASP A 265 9.39 22.94 -19.26
N PRO A 266 8.84 24.14 -19.00
CA PRO A 266 7.81 24.33 -18.00
C PRO A 266 6.60 23.43 -18.34
N PRO A 267 6.10 22.64 -17.38
CA PRO A 267 4.94 21.78 -17.63
C PRO A 267 3.67 22.63 -17.81
N ASP A 268 2.72 22.08 -18.56
CA ASP A 268 1.39 22.68 -18.66
C ASP A 268 0.81 22.95 -17.27
N GLY A 269 0.22 24.15 -17.06
CA GLY A 269 -0.36 24.55 -15.78
C GLY A 269 0.65 24.93 -14.69
N TYR A 270 1.95 25.09 -15.01
CA TYR A 270 2.95 25.53 -14.05
C TYR A 270 2.58 26.84 -13.36
N ASP A 271 2.15 27.85 -14.13
CA ASP A 271 1.76 29.17 -13.58
C ASP A 271 0.63 29.08 -12.57
N TYR A 272 -0.32 28.17 -12.79
CA TYR A 272 -1.39 27.89 -11.83
C TYR A 272 -0.81 27.34 -10.53
N TRP A 273 -0.06 26.22 -10.58
CA TRP A 273 0.48 25.58 -9.39
C TRP A 273 1.52 26.42 -8.65
N ARG A 274 2.33 27.16 -9.40
CA ARG A 274 3.34 28.08 -8.85
C ARG A 274 2.71 29.16 -7.96
N ASN A 275 1.50 29.60 -8.30
CA ASN A 275 0.77 30.63 -7.57
C ASN A 275 -0.34 30.09 -6.66
N TYR A 276 -0.55 28.79 -6.65
CA TYR A 276 -1.63 28.16 -5.90
C TYR A 276 -1.41 28.30 -4.40
N ILE A 277 -2.39 28.89 -3.73
CA ILE A 277 -2.48 28.98 -2.25
C ILE A 277 -3.65 28.12 -1.82
N PRO A 278 -3.42 27.03 -1.06
CA PRO A 278 -4.50 26.19 -0.56
C PRO A 278 -5.46 26.96 0.36
N GLU A 279 -6.74 26.92 0.05
CA GLU A 279 -7.79 27.41 0.93
C GLU A 279 -8.20 26.31 1.90
N MET A 280 -7.72 26.37 3.14
CA MET A 280 -7.91 25.33 4.15
C MET A 280 -8.38 25.86 5.49
N THR A 281 -8.92 24.98 6.30
CA THR A 281 -9.34 25.24 7.69
C THR A 281 -8.63 24.23 8.62
N PRO A 282 -7.77 24.69 9.54
CA PRO A 282 -7.18 26.05 9.62
C PRO A 282 -6.36 26.42 8.36
N PRO A 283 -6.05 27.71 8.15
CA PRO A 283 -5.38 28.17 6.93
C PRO A 283 -4.05 27.48 6.65
N TRP A 284 -3.78 27.21 5.38
CA TRP A 284 -2.48 26.74 4.92
C TRP A 284 -1.42 27.84 4.98
N SER A 285 -0.16 27.47 5.14
CA SER A 285 0.96 28.39 5.34
C SER A 285 1.58 28.87 4.01
N GLY A 286 0.87 29.65 3.23
CA GLY A 286 1.38 30.29 2.02
C GLY A 286 1.12 29.51 0.74
N ARG A 287 2.05 29.57 -0.22
CA ARG A 287 1.92 28.83 -1.49
C ARG A 287 2.19 27.34 -1.30
N LEU A 288 1.57 26.50 -2.13
CA LEU A 288 1.82 25.06 -2.09
C LEU A 288 3.26 24.72 -2.53
N LEU A 289 3.74 25.34 -3.61
CA LEU A 289 5.14 25.23 -4.05
C LEU A 289 6.03 26.19 -3.26
N ASP A 290 6.34 25.81 -2.03
CA ASP A 290 7.23 26.50 -1.11
C ASP A 290 7.87 25.49 -0.15
N LEU A 291 9.02 25.81 0.43
CA LEU A 291 9.64 25.00 1.48
C LEU A 291 9.02 25.25 2.87
N THR A 292 8.05 26.16 2.97
CA THR A 292 7.25 26.38 4.17
C THR A 292 5.88 25.72 3.99
N TYR A 293 5.44 24.95 4.96
CA TYR A 293 4.15 24.27 4.94
C TYR A 293 3.48 24.33 6.32
N SER A 294 2.24 23.90 6.44
CA SER A 294 1.58 23.74 7.74
C SER A 294 2.17 22.54 8.47
N ASP A 295 2.73 22.75 9.66
CA ASP A 295 3.18 21.64 10.52
C ASP A 295 1.98 20.75 10.84
N PRO A 296 2.05 19.43 10.62
CA PRO A 296 0.88 18.53 10.77
C PRO A 296 0.27 18.53 12.18
N ARG A 297 1.05 18.80 13.23
CA ARG A 297 0.59 18.74 14.63
C ARG A 297 0.16 20.09 15.17
N THR A 298 0.90 21.13 14.82
CA THR A 298 0.67 22.48 15.37
C THR A 298 -0.13 23.38 14.45
N LEU A 299 -0.20 23.02 13.16
CA LEU A 299 -0.81 23.78 12.06
C LEU A 299 -0.17 25.18 11.85
N GLN A 300 0.98 25.39 12.48
CA GLN A 300 1.77 26.62 12.31
C GLN A 300 2.73 26.48 11.12
N PRO A 301 3.18 27.59 10.52
CA PRO A 301 4.19 27.57 9.49
C PRO A 301 5.47 26.86 9.93
N LYS A 302 5.91 25.85 9.17
CA LYS A 302 7.15 25.11 9.41
C LYS A 302 8.01 25.09 8.16
N LYS A 303 9.27 25.42 8.31
CA LYS A 303 10.23 25.41 7.22
C LYS A 303 10.87 24.03 7.06
N LEU A 304 10.95 23.58 5.83
CA LEU A 304 11.72 22.43 5.37
C LEU A 304 12.97 22.91 4.65
N GLY A 305 13.92 22.02 4.45
CA GLY A 305 15.10 22.27 3.65
C GLY A 305 15.14 21.41 2.41
N PHE A 306 15.84 21.86 1.40
CA PHE A 306 16.14 21.07 0.22
C PHE A 306 17.57 21.34 -0.23
N GLU A 307 18.41 20.29 -0.14
CA GLU A 307 19.82 20.33 -0.52
C GLU A 307 20.21 18.97 -1.12
N PRO A 308 20.37 18.86 -2.47
CA PRO A 308 20.47 17.59 -3.17
C PRO A 308 21.87 16.94 -3.15
N THR A 309 22.87 17.56 -2.54
CA THR A 309 24.15 16.89 -2.28
C THR A 309 24.11 15.99 -1.05
N GLY A 310 22.95 15.96 -0.35
CA GLY A 310 22.73 15.11 0.83
C GLY A 310 23.31 15.68 2.12
N GLY A 311 23.75 16.94 2.13
CA GLY A 311 24.22 17.64 3.32
C GLY A 311 23.14 17.78 4.39
N ASN A 312 23.55 17.81 5.65
CA ASN A 312 22.65 18.15 6.75
C ASN A 312 22.42 19.67 6.78
N LEU A 313 21.17 20.07 6.93
CA LEU A 313 20.77 21.45 7.13
C LEU A 313 20.51 21.69 8.62
N GLU A 314 21.10 22.72 9.19
CA GLU A 314 20.96 23.01 10.61
C GLU A 314 19.51 23.37 10.96
N GLY A 315 18.92 22.66 11.91
CA GLY A 315 17.59 22.92 12.45
C GLY A 315 16.39 22.60 11.54
N VAL A 316 16.62 22.09 10.32
CA VAL A 316 15.54 21.75 9.39
C VAL A 316 15.72 20.37 8.77
N LEU A 317 14.59 19.71 8.46
CA LEU A 317 14.60 18.44 7.73
C LEU A 317 15.01 18.70 6.28
N ASN A 318 16.10 18.07 5.82
CA ASN A 318 16.43 18.04 4.40
C ASN A 318 15.55 17.02 3.68
N LEU A 319 14.63 17.49 2.85
CA LEU A 319 13.71 16.65 2.08
C LEU A 319 14.45 15.67 1.15
N TRP A 320 15.64 16.02 0.68
CA TRP A 320 16.48 15.11 -0.12
C TRP A 320 16.80 13.82 0.62
N ASN A 321 17.12 13.91 1.91
CA ASN A 321 17.48 12.77 2.75
C ASN A 321 16.26 12.00 3.27
N TYR A 322 15.06 12.58 3.19
CA TYR A 322 13.88 12.03 3.86
C TYR A 322 13.48 10.65 3.30
N ARG A 323 13.26 10.57 1.99
CA ARG A 323 12.91 9.31 1.29
C ARG A 323 13.98 8.91 0.27
N ARG A 324 15.25 9.16 0.59
CA ARG A 324 16.36 8.76 -0.26
C ARG A 324 16.44 7.24 -0.33
N ILE A 325 16.45 6.68 -1.54
CA ILE A 325 16.41 5.23 -1.82
C ILE A 325 17.77 4.66 -2.24
N ILE A 326 18.65 5.50 -2.74
CA ILE A 326 20.07 5.21 -3.02
C ILE A 326 20.91 6.29 -2.36
N ASN A 327 21.78 5.89 -1.45
CA ASN A 327 22.90 6.70 -0.99
C ASN A 327 24.18 6.18 -1.67
N GLN A 328 24.75 6.96 -2.59
CA GLN A 328 25.93 6.56 -3.36
C GLN A 328 27.08 6.07 -2.49
N LYS A 329 27.22 6.57 -1.26
CA LYS A 329 28.27 6.16 -0.31
C LYS A 329 28.17 4.69 0.16
N ASN A 330 27.04 4.04 -0.06
CA ASN A 330 26.87 2.61 0.21
C ASN A 330 27.39 1.72 -0.93
N PHE A 331 27.73 2.31 -2.08
CA PHE A 331 28.13 1.60 -3.29
C PHE A 331 29.57 1.94 -3.67
N THR A 332 30.21 1.04 -4.42
CA THR A 332 31.57 1.29 -4.92
C THR A 332 31.57 2.54 -5.82
N GLU A 333 32.67 3.27 -5.75
CA GLU A 333 32.87 4.50 -6.51
C GLU A 333 32.55 4.31 -8.01
N GLY A 334 31.86 5.28 -8.61
CA GLY A 334 31.45 5.23 -10.02
C GLY A 334 30.20 4.39 -10.32
N THR A 335 29.57 3.75 -9.32
CA THR A 335 28.31 3.00 -9.53
C THR A 335 27.13 3.93 -9.80
N TYR A 336 27.06 5.03 -9.10
CA TYR A 336 26.01 6.05 -9.22
C TYR A 336 26.63 7.43 -9.35
N ASP A 337 26.09 8.28 -10.23
CA ASP A 337 26.51 9.69 -10.37
C ASP A 337 26.12 10.53 -9.15
N GLY A 338 25.16 10.08 -8.35
CA GLY A 338 24.65 10.76 -7.17
C GLY A 338 23.63 9.92 -6.41
N ASP A 339 23.13 10.47 -5.32
CA ASP A 339 22.04 9.89 -4.56
C ASP A 339 20.74 9.91 -5.37
N ILE A 340 19.79 9.01 -5.06
CA ILE A 340 18.44 9.01 -5.64
C ILE A 340 17.42 9.12 -4.53
N THR A 341 16.47 10.05 -4.66
CA THR A 341 15.39 10.24 -3.70
C THR A 341 14.00 10.10 -4.34
N ILE A 342 13.02 9.68 -3.53
CA ILE A 342 11.61 9.69 -3.89
C ILE A 342 10.96 10.96 -3.33
N VAL A 343 10.14 11.60 -4.15
CA VAL A 343 9.32 12.74 -3.76
C VAL A 343 7.89 12.27 -3.48
N ASN A 344 7.56 12.30 -2.21
CA ASN A 344 6.22 12.17 -1.64
C ASN A 344 6.21 13.13 -0.45
N TRP A 345 5.89 14.39 -0.73
CA TRP A 345 6.02 15.51 0.19
C TRP A 345 4.72 16.30 0.27
N PRO A 346 4.56 17.20 1.27
CA PRO A 346 3.40 18.09 1.34
C PRO A 346 3.13 18.88 0.06
N GLN A 347 4.19 19.22 -0.68
CA GLN A 347 4.12 20.05 -1.88
C GLN A 347 3.51 19.35 -3.10
N ASN A 348 3.45 18.03 -3.12
CA ASN A 348 2.78 17.27 -4.20
C ASN A 348 1.59 16.43 -3.74
N ASP A 349 1.08 16.69 -2.53
CA ASP A 349 -0.22 16.18 -2.10
C ASP A 349 -1.34 16.86 -2.90
N PHE A 350 -2.12 16.06 -3.60
CA PHE A 350 -3.23 16.56 -4.40
C PHE A 350 -4.54 16.44 -3.61
N PHE A 351 -5.11 17.55 -3.21
CA PHE A 351 -6.37 17.68 -2.47
C PHE A 351 -7.45 18.52 -3.16
N PRO A 352 -7.24 19.15 -4.35
CA PRO A 352 -8.34 19.84 -5.05
C PRO A 352 -9.45 18.90 -5.58
N GLY A 353 -9.28 17.60 -5.43
CA GLY A 353 -10.25 16.57 -5.81
C GLY A 353 -9.88 15.21 -5.21
N ASN A 354 -10.76 14.21 -5.37
CA ASN A 354 -10.53 12.86 -4.87
C ASN A 354 -10.75 11.81 -5.98
N LEU A 355 -10.42 10.55 -5.70
CA LEU A 355 -10.54 9.42 -6.63
C LEU A 355 -11.64 8.41 -6.23
N ILE A 356 -12.35 8.65 -5.13
CA ILE A 356 -13.34 7.73 -4.57
C ILE A 356 -14.75 8.24 -4.88
N ASP A 357 -15.63 7.36 -5.38
CA ASP A 357 -17.03 7.64 -5.70
C ASP A 357 -17.23 8.85 -6.63
N VAL A 358 -16.29 9.03 -7.55
CA VAL A 358 -16.37 10.02 -8.62
C VAL A 358 -16.54 9.35 -9.99
N PRO A 359 -17.18 9.99 -10.96
CA PRO A 359 -17.25 9.48 -12.33
C PRO A 359 -15.84 9.29 -12.93
N GLU A 360 -15.67 8.31 -13.79
CA GLU A 360 -14.36 7.99 -14.43
C GLU A 360 -13.71 9.22 -15.09
N LYS A 361 -14.51 10.10 -15.69
CA LYS A 361 -14.01 11.36 -16.27
C LYS A 361 -13.37 12.26 -15.21
N GLU A 362 -13.98 12.39 -14.03
CA GLU A 362 -13.43 13.20 -12.93
C GLU A 362 -12.23 12.50 -12.29
N PHE A 363 -12.25 11.17 -12.14
CA PHE A 363 -11.10 10.38 -11.71
C PHE A 363 -9.88 10.67 -12.58
N ASN A 364 -10.03 10.55 -13.90
CA ASN A 364 -8.95 10.78 -14.87
C ASN A 364 -8.48 12.24 -14.86
N LYS A 365 -9.38 13.20 -14.70
CA LYS A 365 -9.04 14.62 -14.56
C LYS A 365 -8.23 14.90 -13.30
N HIS A 366 -8.64 14.37 -12.15
CA HIS A 366 -7.93 14.56 -10.89
C HIS A 366 -6.55 13.90 -10.93
N LEU A 367 -6.45 12.71 -11.50
CA LEU A 367 -5.17 12.01 -11.67
C LEU A 367 -4.22 12.80 -12.60
N ALA A 368 -4.71 13.32 -13.71
CA ALA A 368 -3.93 14.15 -14.63
C ALA A 368 -3.45 15.45 -13.95
N SER A 369 -4.32 16.11 -13.17
CA SER A 369 -3.97 17.32 -12.41
C SER A 369 -2.95 17.04 -11.30
N ALA A 370 -3.01 15.88 -10.64
CA ALA A 370 -2.03 15.48 -9.65
C ALA A 370 -0.66 15.20 -10.28
N LYS A 371 -0.61 14.59 -11.46
CA LYS A 371 0.63 14.44 -12.25
C LYS A 371 1.20 15.81 -12.62
N GLN A 372 0.34 16.71 -13.08
CA GLN A 372 0.74 18.09 -13.42
C GLN A 372 1.32 18.82 -12.20
N LEU A 373 0.73 18.69 -11.01
CA LEU A 373 1.29 19.23 -9.77
C LEU A 373 2.70 18.67 -9.49
N SER A 374 2.90 17.36 -9.62
CA SER A 374 4.20 16.74 -9.37
C SER A 374 5.27 17.18 -10.38
N HIS A 375 4.92 17.30 -11.67
CA HIS A 375 5.82 17.89 -12.68
C HIS A 375 6.11 19.37 -12.37
N SER A 376 5.12 20.13 -11.92
CA SER A 376 5.29 21.54 -11.53
C SER A 376 6.20 21.69 -10.33
N LEU A 377 6.08 20.81 -9.31
CA LEU A 377 7.02 20.78 -8.18
C LEU A 377 8.45 20.47 -8.66
N PHE A 378 8.63 19.47 -9.54
CA PHE A 378 9.95 19.14 -10.06
C PHE A 378 10.57 20.33 -10.82
N TYR A 379 9.82 20.98 -11.71
CA TYR A 379 10.28 22.15 -12.44
C TYR A 379 10.60 23.33 -11.50
N TRP A 380 9.77 23.56 -10.47
CA TRP A 380 10.03 24.56 -9.43
C TRP A 380 11.34 24.28 -8.67
N LEU A 381 11.61 23.03 -8.34
CA LEU A 381 12.86 22.62 -7.71
C LEU A 381 14.07 22.89 -8.64
N GLN A 382 13.93 22.72 -9.94
CA GLN A 382 15.02 23.01 -10.90
C GLN A 382 15.29 24.51 -11.08
N THR A 383 14.25 25.37 -10.93
CA THR A 383 14.32 26.76 -11.41
C THR A 383 14.21 27.80 -10.31
N GLU A 384 13.40 27.56 -9.25
CA GLU A 384 13.03 28.59 -8.29
C GLU A 384 13.26 28.23 -6.81
N ALA A 385 13.38 26.95 -6.47
CA ALA A 385 13.54 26.53 -5.07
C ALA A 385 14.75 27.25 -4.42
N PRO A 386 14.58 27.84 -3.24
CA PRO A 386 15.66 28.56 -2.57
C PRO A 386 16.82 27.63 -2.20
N ARG A 387 18.03 28.09 -2.42
CA ARG A 387 19.26 27.37 -2.11
C ARG A 387 19.93 27.90 -0.84
N PRO A 388 20.67 27.06 -0.09
CA PRO A 388 21.40 27.53 1.09
C PRO A 388 22.45 28.60 0.80
N ASP A 389 23.00 28.66 -0.42
CA ASP A 389 23.97 29.66 -0.87
C ASP A 389 23.34 31.01 -1.29
N GLY A 390 22.03 31.17 -1.12
CA GLY A 390 21.26 32.37 -1.52
C GLY A 390 20.84 32.39 -2.98
N GLY A 391 21.20 31.37 -3.78
CA GLY A 391 20.73 31.17 -5.14
C GLY A 391 19.33 30.58 -5.21
N ALA A 392 18.85 30.34 -6.44
CA ALA A 392 17.57 29.71 -6.71
C ALA A 392 17.72 28.60 -7.76
N GLY A 393 16.93 27.53 -7.55
CA GLY A 393 16.86 26.41 -8.48
C GLY A 393 18.08 25.49 -8.48
N TRP A 394 17.83 24.23 -8.74
CA TRP A 394 18.83 23.17 -8.79
C TRP A 394 18.84 22.56 -10.19
N ARG A 395 19.53 23.22 -11.12
CA ARG A 395 19.54 22.90 -12.55
C ARG A 395 19.95 21.46 -12.87
N GLY A 396 20.79 20.84 -12.03
CA GLY A 396 21.26 19.46 -12.20
C GLY A 396 20.27 18.37 -11.78
N LEU A 397 19.07 18.70 -11.29
CA LEU A 397 18.05 17.71 -10.97
C LEU A 397 17.54 17.01 -12.23
N ARG A 398 17.40 15.67 -12.16
CA ARG A 398 16.92 14.83 -13.26
C ARG A 398 15.86 13.85 -12.78
N LEU A 399 14.75 13.71 -13.51
CA LEU A 399 13.74 12.67 -13.26
C LEU A 399 14.30 11.27 -13.56
N ARG A 400 14.03 10.33 -12.68
CA ARG A 400 14.48 8.94 -12.81
C ARG A 400 13.32 8.01 -13.17
N GLY A 401 12.80 8.16 -14.38
CA GLY A 401 11.76 7.30 -14.93
C GLY A 401 12.16 5.82 -15.00
N ASP A 402 13.44 5.52 -15.14
CA ASP A 402 14.00 4.17 -15.05
C ASP A 402 13.77 3.53 -13.69
N VAL A 403 13.85 4.31 -12.60
CA VAL A 403 13.58 3.87 -11.22
C VAL A 403 12.09 3.60 -11.02
N MET A 404 11.23 4.51 -11.50
CA MET A 404 9.77 4.39 -11.39
C MET A 404 9.16 3.41 -12.41
N GLY A 405 9.92 3.00 -13.42
CA GLY A 405 9.45 2.12 -14.48
C GLY A 405 8.44 2.77 -15.43
N THR A 406 8.51 4.09 -15.60
CA THR A 406 7.63 4.91 -16.43
C THR A 406 8.42 5.83 -17.36
N ARG A 407 7.77 6.34 -18.40
CA ARG A 407 8.42 7.28 -19.34
C ARG A 407 8.35 8.72 -18.83
N ASP A 408 7.29 9.05 -18.12
CA ASP A 408 7.05 10.40 -17.57
C ASP A 408 7.76 10.66 -16.23
N GLY A 409 8.46 9.66 -15.68
CA GLY A 409 9.16 9.77 -14.40
C GLY A 409 8.27 9.66 -13.17
N MET A 410 6.95 9.62 -13.36
CA MET A 410 5.98 9.52 -12.28
C MET A 410 5.72 8.08 -11.87
N ALA A 411 5.18 7.86 -10.67
CA ALA A 411 4.76 6.55 -10.18
C ALA A 411 3.70 5.92 -11.11
N LYS A 412 3.70 4.60 -11.20
CA LYS A 412 2.74 3.84 -12.02
C LYS A 412 1.30 3.96 -11.51
N TYR A 413 1.15 4.15 -10.21
CA TYR A 413 -0.12 4.35 -9.53
C TYR A 413 0.02 5.45 -8.47
N PRO A 414 -1.01 6.29 -8.24
CA PRO A 414 -0.94 7.30 -7.20
C PRO A 414 -0.87 6.64 -5.80
N TYR A 415 -0.17 7.28 -4.88
CA TYR A 415 -0.17 6.91 -3.47
C TYR A 415 -1.50 7.30 -2.84
N ILE A 416 -2.32 6.29 -2.55
CA ILE A 416 -3.67 6.42 -2.01
C ILE A 416 -3.64 6.28 -0.50
N ARG A 417 -4.17 7.29 0.22
CA ARG A 417 -4.23 7.29 1.68
C ARG A 417 -5.56 6.84 2.26
N GLU A 418 -6.60 6.81 1.46
CA GLU A 418 -7.95 6.49 1.91
C GLU A 418 -8.69 5.63 0.88
N ALA A 419 -9.57 4.74 1.36
CA ALA A 419 -10.36 3.85 0.53
C ALA A 419 -11.83 3.88 0.97
N ARG A 420 -12.72 3.27 0.18
CA ARG A 420 -14.00 2.79 0.69
C ARG A 420 -13.72 1.80 1.81
N ARG A 421 -14.32 2.00 2.96
CA ARG A 421 -14.15 1.16 4.17
C ARG A 421 -15.43 0.34 4.37
N ILE A 422 -15.33 -0.97 4.51
CA ILE A 422 -16.49 -1.84 4.69
C ILE A 422 -17.31 -1.42 5.93
N ARG A 423 -18.63 -1.61 5.87
CA ARG A 423 -19.43 -1.73 7.10
C ARG A 423 -19.15 -3.08 7.71
N ALA A 424 -18.20 -3.08 8.65
CA ALA A 424 -17.71 -4.28 9.31
C ALA A 424 -18.55 -4.67 10.52
N GLU A 425 -18.38 -5.91 11.00
CA GLU A 425 -18.96 -6.35 12.28
C GLU A 425 -18.42 -5.56 13.47
N PHE A 426 -17.21 -5.03 13.34
CA PHE A 426 -16.59 -4.15 14.31
C PHE A 426 -15.85 -3.01 13.58
N THR A 427 -16.01 -1.79 14.07
CA THR A 427 -15.29 -0.63 13.56
C THR A 427 -14.30 -0.14 14.61
N VAL A 428 -13.03 -0.01 14.23
CA VAL A 428 -12.01 0.57 15.10
C VAL A 428 -12.21 2.08 15.15
N LEU A 429 -12.39 2.63 16.35
CA LEU A 429 -12.60 4.04 16.63
C LEU A 429 -11.35 4.65 17.26
N GLU A 430 -11.26 5.99 17.21
CA GLU A 430 -10.18 6.74 17.85
C GLU A 430 -9.99 6.39 19.33
N GLU A 431 -11.08 6.19 20.09
CA GLU A 431 -11.03 5.81 21.51
C GLU A 431 -10.32 4.48 21.78
N HIS A 432 -10.15 3.63 20.76
CA HIS A 432 -9.44 2.37 20.90
C HIS A 432 -7.92 2.54 20.80
N VAL A 433 -7.43 3.51 20.02
CA VAL A 433 -6.03 3.61 19.60
C VAL A 433 -5.41 5.00 19.80
N GLY A 434 -6.18 6.07 19.74
CA GLY A 434 -5.71 7.45 19.90
C GLY A 434 -5.27 7.72 21.34
N ALA A 435 -4.04 8.20 21.54
CA ALA A 435 -3.44 8.30 22.87
C ALA A 435 -4.20 9.23 23.84
N GLU A 436 -4.77 10.31 23.32
CA GLU A 436 -5.54 11.25 24.12
C GLU A 436 -6.94 10.73 24.42
N ASN A 437 -7.68 10.34 23.37
CA ASN A 437 -9.05 9.86 23.53
C ASN A 437 -9.10 8.60 24.39
N ARG A 438 -8.12 7.70 24.25
CA ARG A 438 -8.00 6.51 25.08
C ARG A 438 -7.90 6.82 26.58
N LYS A 439 -7.14 7.88 26.94
CA LYS A 439 -7.04 8.35 28.34
C LYS A 439 -8.34 8.92 28.86
N LEU A 440 -9.08 9.63 28.00
CA LEU A 440 -10.39 10.20 28.40
C LEU A 440 -11.41 9.08 28.67
N VAL A 441 -11.47 8.06 27.83
CA VAL A 441 -12.47 6.98 27.92
C VAL A 441 -12.09 5.92 28.95
N ALA A 442 -10.84 5.47 28.99
CA ALA A 442 -10.38 4.38 29.84
C ALA A 442 -9.73 4.83 31.16
N GLY A 443 -9.49 6.12 31.34
CA GLY A 443 -8.78 6.70 32.48
C GLY A 443 -7.26 6.67 32.35
N ALA A 444 -6.57 7.43 33.20
CA ALA A 444 -5.14 7.71 33.06
C ALA A 444 -4.21 6.47 33.15
N ILE A 445 -4.62 5.42 33.82
CA ILE A 445 -3.81 4.19 33.96
C ILE A 445 -4.07 3.25 32.77
N ALA A 446 -5.32 2.86 32.53
CA ALA A 446 -5.68 1.96 31.43
C ALA A 446 -5.45 2.60 30.05
N GLY A 447 -5.59 3.93 29.94
CA GLY A 447 -5.35 4.69 28.72
C GLY A 447 -3.87 4.86 28.32
N LYS A 448 -2.93 4.19 29.01
CA LYS A 448 -1.53 4.06 28.57
C LYS A 448 -1.35 2.98 27.49
N LYS A 449 -2.36 2.15 27.26
CA LYS A 449 -2.40 1.10 26.24
C LYS A 449 -3.62 1.30 25.35
N SER A 450 -3.53 0.86 24.11
CA SER A 450 -4.69 0.71 23.23
C SER A 450 -5.74 -0.24 23.81
N ALA A 451 -6.93 -0.27 23.24
CA ALA A 451 -7.91 -1.27 23.60
C ALA A 451 -7.41 -2.68 23.28
N ASP A 452 -7.66 -3.62 24.17
CA ASP A 452 -7.41 -5.03 23.91
C ASP A 452 -8.60 -5.62 23.15
N PHE A 453 -8.31 -6.28 22.03
CA PHE A 453 -9.31 -6.98 21.23
C PHE A 453 -9.18 -8.48 21.42
N HIS A 454 -10.21 -9.11 21.97
CA HIS A 454 -10.24 -10.56 22.20
C HIS A 454 -10.10 -11.36 20.89
N ASP A 455 -10.49 -10.76 19.77
CA ASP A 455 -10.44 -11.31 18.41
C ASP A 455 -9.26 -10.76 17.59
N SER A 456 -8.17 -10.34 18.23
CA SER A 456 -6.98 -9.84 17.55
C SER A 456 -6.39 -10.88 16.60
N VAL A 457 -6.06 -10.46 15.38
CA VAL A 457 -5.44 -11.26 14.31
C VAL A 457 -4.17 -10.63 13.76
N GLY A 458 -3.72 -9.54 14.37
CA GLY A 458 -2.51 -8.82 13.98
C GLY A 458 -2.24 -7.66 14.90
N VAL A 459 -1.09 -7.03 14.73
CA VAL A 459 -0.69 -5.81 15.44
C VAL A 459 -0.18 -4.76 14.46
N GLY A 460 -0.18 -3.50 14.90
CA GLY A 460 0.36 -2.39 14.14
C GLY A 460 0.69 -1.20 15.02
N TYR A 461 1.48 -0.27 14.50
CA TYR A 461 1.75 1.00 15.14
C TYR A 461 2.14 2.07 14.12
N TYR A 462 1.41 3.15 14.15
CA TYR A 462 1.74 4.42 13.49
C TYR A 462 0.92 5.53 14.16
N HIS A 463 1.38 6.78 14.14
CA HIS A 463 0.54 7.88 14.61
C HIS A 463 -0.68 8.05 13.71
N ILE A 464 -1.73 8.69 14.20
CA ILE A 464 -2.87 9.03 13.35
C ILE A 464 -2.45 10.22 12.49
N ASP A 465 -2.23 9.93 11.21
CA ASP A 465 -1.67 10.83 10.21
C ASP A 465 -2.67 11.02 9.07
N LEU A 466 -3.40 12.13 9.14
CA LEU A 466 -4.34 12.54 8.10
C LEU A 466 -3.80 13.75 7.37
N HIS A 467 -3.60 13.60 6.09
CA HIS A 467 -3.17 14.65 5.19
C HIS A 467 -4.30 15.64 4.87
N PRO A 468 -4.00 16.83 4.31
CA PRO A 468 -5.03 17.75 3.83
C PRO A 468 -6.05 17.04 2.97
N SER A 469 -7.30 17.47 3.03
CA SER A 469 -8.40 16.73 2.39
C SER A 469 -9.11 17.50 1.28
N SER A 470 -9.86 16.78 0.47
CA SER A 470 -10.61 17.34 -0.67
C SER A 470 -11.76 18.28 -0.30
N ARG A 471 -12.01 18.49 1.00
CA ARG A 471 -12.96 19.47 1.53
C ARG A 471 -12.30 20.51 2.43
N SER A 472 -11.07 20.87 2.07
CA SER A 472 -10.33 21.96 2.70
C SER A 472 -10.00 21.76 4.19
N ASN A 473 -9.97 20.52 4.70
CA ASN A 473 -9.39 20.28 6.02
C ASN A 473 -7.86 20.26 5.91
N ASN A 474 -7.20 20.97 6.81
CA ASN A 474 -5.76 20.88 6.98
C ASN A 474 -5.39 19.58 7.70
N TYR A 475 -4.11 19.36 8.02
CA TYR A 475 -3.64 18.15 8.69
C TYR A 475 -4.37 17.86 10.00
N ILE A 476 -4.53 16.55 10.29
CA ILE A 476 -4.86 16.02 11.60
C ILE A 476 -3.79 14.98 11.95
N ASP A 477 -2.84 15.33 12.80
CA ASP A 477 -1.73 14.46 13.20
C ASP A 477 -1.59 14.46 14.72
N PHE A 478 -1.79 13.30 15.32
CA PHE A 478 -1.64 13.10 16.75
C PHE A 478 -1.21 11.68 17.12
N SER A 479 -0.77 11.50 18.35
CA SER A 479 -0.21 10.24 18.81
C SER A 479 -1.26 9.14 18.92
N SER A 480 -0.94 7.97 18.42
CA SER A 480 -1.62 6.72 18.72
C SER A 480 -0.83 5.89 19.75
N LEU A 481 -1.38 4.77 20.12
CA LEU A 481 -0.75 3.72 20.92
C LEU A 481 -0.50 2.50 20.04
N PRO A 482 0.50 1.64 20.31
CA PRO A 482 0.63 0.35 19.65
C PRO A 482 -0.67 -0.43 19.77
N PHE A 483 -1.24 -0.86 18.64
CA PHE A 483 -2.60 -1.37 18.54
C PHE A 483 -2.67 -2.79 17.97
N GLN A 484 -3.82 -3.42 18.15
CA GLN A 484 -4.18 -4.72 17.58
C GLN A 484 -5.11 -4.52 16.37
N ILE A 485 -5.21 -5.54 15.50
CA ILE A 485 -6.14 -5.61 14.38
C ILE A 485 -7.23 -6.63 14.75
N PRO A 486 -8.47 -6.18 15.06
CA PRO A 486 -9.54 -7.10 15.41
C PRO A 486 -10.10 -7.82 14.17
N LEU A 487 -10.37 -9.12 14.29
CA LEU A 487 -10.98 -9.92 13.22
C LEU A 487 -12.31 -9.32 12.74
N GLY A 488 -13.10 -8.78 13.68
CA GLY A 488 -14.38 -8.15 13.35
C GLY A 488 -14.27 -6.97 12.39
N ALA A 489 -13.11 -6.29 12.31
CA ALA A 489 -12.87 -5.22 11.33
C ALA A 489 -12.61 -5.74 9.91
N LEU A 490 -12.35 -7.03 9.75
CA LEU A 490 -12.13 -7.69 8.46
C LEU A 490 -13.38 -8.39 7.90
N LEU A 491 -14.48 -8.40 8.66
CA LEU A 491 -15.71 -9.12 8.31
C LEU A 491 -16.82 -8.14 7.92
N PRO A 492 -17.25 -8.09 6.64
CA PRO A 492 -18.42 -7.32 6.23
C PRO A 492 -19.68 -7.79 6.97
N GLN A 493 -20.60 -6.87 7.29
CA GLN A 493 -21.82 -7.18 8.03
C GLN A 493 -22.75 -8.15 7.29
N ARG A 494 -22.80 -8.08 5.97
CA ARG A 494 -23.76 -8.87 5.17
C ARG A 494 -23.08 -9.90 4.27
N VAL A 495 -22.14 -9.50 3.43
CA VAL A 495 -21.53 -10.39 2.43
C VAL A 495 -20.69 -11.47 3.11
N ASN A 496 -20.86 -12.73 2.65
CA ASN A 496 -20.31 -13.90 3.35
C ASN A 496 -18.92 -14.30 2.90
N ASN A 497 -18.56 -14.07 1.64
CA ASN A 497 -17.36 -14.61 1.03
C ASN A 497 -16.46 -13.56 0.34
N LEU A 498 -16.65 -12.29 0.64
CA LEU A 498 -15.76 -11.20 0.27
C LEU A 498 -15.12 -10.62 1.54
N LEU A 499 -13.79 -10.50 1.55
CA LEU A 499 -13.02 -9.92 2.64
C LEU A 499 -12.15 -8.76 2.14
N PRO A 500 -12.00 -7.66 2.89
CA PRO A 500 -11.04 -6.61 2.60
C PRO A 500 -9.63 -7.07 2.99
N ALA A 501 -8.62 -6.69 2.24
CA ALA A 501 -7.23 -7.03 2.56
C ALA A 501 -6.26 -5.85 2.43
N ASN A 502 -6.77 -4.63 2.47
CA ASN A 502 -5.99 -3.41 2.40
C ASN A 502 -6.54 -2.39 3.42
N LYS A 503 -6.45 -1.09 3.14
CA LYS A 503 -7.00 -0.02 4.00
C LYS A 503 -8.54 0.08 4.00
N ASN A 504 -9.22 -0.82 3.31
CA ASN A 504 -10.67 -0.90 3.14
C ASN A 504 -11.40 -1.68 4.26
N ILE A 505 -10.75 -1.91 5.39
CA ILE A 505 -11.30 -2.58 6.58
C ILE A 505 -12.24 -1.68 7.38
N GLY A 506 -12.84 -2.22 8.44
CA GLY A 506 -13.70 -1.50 9.38
C GLY A 506 -12.95 -0.50 10.26
N THR A 507 -12.59 0.64 9.70
CA THR A 507 -11.99 1.81 10.37
C THR A 507 -12.85 3.04 10.10
N THR A 508 -12.60 4.13 10.83
CA THR A 508 -13.12 5.46 10.52
C THR A 508 -12.11 6.24 9.67
N HIS A 509 -12.49 7.42 9.18
CA HIS A 509 -11.55 8.36 8.58
C HIS A 509 -10.35 8.62 9.50
N ILE A 510 -10.61 8.82 10.81
CA ILE A 510 -9.57 9.09 11.82
C ILE A 510 -8.63 7.89 11.97
N THR A 511 -9.15 6.71 12.25
CA THR A 511 -8.33 5.52 12.52
C THR A 511 -7.68 4.95 11.25
N ASN A 512 -8.23 5.23 10.06
CA ASN A 512 -7.55 4.92 8.81
C ASN A 512 -6.14 5.55 8.77
N GLY A 513 -5.94 6.72 9.39
CA GLY A 513 -4.65 7.41 9.46
C GLY A 513 -3.50 6.55 10.01
N CYS A 514 -3.78 5.58 10.89
CA CYS A 514 -2.75 4.68 11.41
C CYS A 514 -2.87 3.23 10.92
N TYR A 515 -4.02 2.82 10.32
CA TYR A 515 -4.20 1.45 9.83
C TYR A 515 -3.81 1.25 8.36
N ARG A 516 -3.44 2.29 7.61
CA ARG A 516 -3.12 2.26 6.18
C ARG A 516 -1.65 2.04 5.83
N LEU A 517 -0.78 1.82 6.83
CA LEU A 517 0.67 1.76 6.61
C LEU A 517 1.13 0.36 6.20
N HIS A 518 2.32 0.30 5.59
CA HIS A 518 2.90 -0.88 4.98
C HIS A 518 2.85 -2.17 5.84
N PRO A 519 3.37 -2.20 7.09
CA PRO A 519 3.33 -3.43 7.88
C PRO A 519 1.91 -3.79 8.33
N VAL A 520 1.02 -2.79 8.46
CA VAL A 520 -0.37 -3.01 8.88
C VAL A 520 -1.18 -3.62 7.73
N GLU A 521 -1.08 -3.08 6.51
CA GLU A 521 -1.73 -3.67 5.33
C GLU A 521 -1.25 -5.11 5.08
N TRP A 522 0.05 -5.37 5.26
CA TRP A 522 0.57 -6.72 5.18
C TRP A 522 -0.05 -7.64 6.23
N SER A 523 -0.12 -7.20 7.49
CA SER A 523 -0.74 -7.95 8.58
C SER A 523 -2.21 -8.28 8.30
N ILE A 524 -2.97 -7.30 7.79
CA ILE A 524 -4.38 -7.47 7.37
C ILE A 524 -4.48 -8.55 6.29
N GLY A 525 -3.70 -8.43 5.22
CA GLY A 525 -3.74 -9.39 4.12
C GLY A 525 -3.35 -10.79 4.54
N GLU A 526 -2.29 -10.93 5.35
CA GLU A 526 -1.85 -12.25 5.83
C GLU A 526 -2.92 -12.91 6.72
N ALA A 527 -3.55 -12.13 7.62
CA ALA A 527 -4.65 -12.61 8.46
C ALA A 527 -5.86 -13.07 7.62
N VAL A 528 -6.21 -12.33 6.56
CA VAL A 528 -7.29 -12.70 5.63
C VAL A 528 -6.98 -14.00 4.90
N GLY A 529 -5.77 -14.17 4.36
CA GLY A 529 -5.37 -15.41 3.70
C GLY A 529 -5.39 -16.62 4.65
N CYS A 530 -4.94 -16.45 5.89
CA CYS A 530 -5.02 -17.47 6.95
C CYS A 530 -6.46 -17.78 7.35
N LEU A 531 -7.33 -16.77 7.47
CA LEU A 531 -8.76 -16.95 7.80
C LEU A 531 -9.47 -17.81 6.74
N ILE A 532 -9.26 -17.49 5.46
CA ILE A 532 -9.87 -18.25 4.34
C ILE A 532 -9.45 -19.72 4.41
N ALA A 533 -8.18 -19.97 4.62
CA ALA A 533 -7.65 -21.32 4.70
C ALA A 533 -8.19 -22.08 5.94
N PHE A 534 -8.20 -21.44 7.10
CA PHE A 534 -8.70 -22.02 8.35
C PHE A 534 -10.20 -22.34 8.28
N ALA A 535 -11.02 -21.39 7.86
CA ALA A 535 -12.46 -21.55 7.72
C ALA A 535 -12.81 -22.65 6.70
N GLY A 536 -12.10 -22.67 5.57
CA GLY A 536 -12.24 -23.73 4.55
C GLY A 536 -11.90 -25.12 5.08
N LYS A 537 -10.81 -25.26 5.85
CA LYS A 537 -10.40 -26.51 6.51
C LYS A 537 -11.44 -26.96 7.55
N LYS A 538 -12.00 -26.04 8.32
CA LYS A 538 -13.03 -26.31 9.32
C LYS A 538 -14.43 -26.46 8.72
N LYS A 539 -14.64 -26.05 7.48
CA LYS A 539 -15.93 -26.02 6.77
C LYS A 539 -16.97 -25.15 7.51
N VAL A 540 -16.54 -23.97 7.97
CA VAL A 540 -17.37 -23.00 8.68
C VAL A 540 -17.36 -21.64 7.97
N PRO A 541 -18.41 -20.82 8.14
CA PRO A 541 -18.40 -19.44 7.69
C PRO A 541 -17.31 -18.62 8.40
N PHE A 542 -16.81 -17.54 7.79
CA PHE A 542 -15.80 -16.68 8.41
C PHE A 542 -16.25 -16.09 9.74
N ARG A 543 -17.52 -15.65 9.85
CA ARG A 543 -18.10 -15.13 11.08
C ARG A 543 -18.09 -16.13 12.23
N ALA A 544 -18.32 -17.41 11.94
CA ALA A 544 -18.28 -18.45 12.96
C ALA A 544 -16.90 -18.59 13.62
N VAL A 545 -15.83 -18.25 12.91
CA VAL A 545 -14.47 -18.23 13.51
C VAL A 545 -14.38 -17.18 14.60
N ARG A 546 -15.01 -16.01 14.43
CA ARG A 546 -15.06 -14.95 15.43
C ARG A 546 -16.03 -15.24 16.57
N GLU A 547 -17.21 -15.75 16.24
CA GLU A 547 -18.32 -15.96 17.19
C GLU A 547 -18.06 -17.11 18.17
N GLN A 548 -17.38 -18.16 17.72
CA GLN A 548 -17.13 -19.36 18.52
C GLN A 548 -15.76 -19.27 19.19
N LYS A 549 -15.74 -19.06 20.51
CA LYS A 549 -14.52 -18.90 21.33
C LYS A 549 -13.45 -19.99 21.06
N THR A 550 -13.86 -21.23 20.87
CA THR A 550 -12.95 -22.36 20.61
C THR A 550 -12.30 -22.26 19.23
N LEU A 551 -13.06 -21.88 18.18
CA LEU A 551 -12.55 -21.68 16.84
C LEU A 551 -11.63 -20.45 16.79
N LEU A 552 -12.01 -19.36 17.43
CA LEU A 552 -11.19 -18.16 17.52
C LEU A 552 -9.84 -18.44 18.17
N ALA A 553 -9.84 -19.08 19.32
CA ALA A 553 -8.61 -19.43 20.03
C ALA A 553 -7.73 -20.41 19.23
N GLU A 554 -8.33 -21.32 18.46
CA GLU A 554 -7.58 -22.22 17.57
C GLU A 554 -6.99 -21.44 16.38
N PHE A 555 -7.75 -20.53 15.79
CA PHE A 555 -7.30 -19.66 14.71
C PHE A 555 -6.14 -18.75 15.13
N GLN A 556 -6.25 -18.10 16.29
CA GLN A 556 -5.17 -17.27 16.84
C GLN A 556 -3.90 -18.08 17.08
N ARG A 557 -3.99 -19.27 17.69
CA ARG A 557 -2.81 -20.17 17.83
C ARG A 557 -2.21 -20.62 16.51
N GLU A 558 -3.03 -20.82 15.47
CA GLU A 558 -2.52 -21.14 14.13
C GLU A 558 -1.77 -19.96 13.52
N ASN A 559 -2.29 -18.73 13.69
CA ASN A 559 -1.64 -17.51 13.25
C ASN A 559 -0.28 -17.30 13.94
N GLU A 560 -0.22 -17.47 15.27
CA GLU A 560 1.03 -17.37 16.03
C GLU A 560 2.08 -18.39 15.57
N ARG A 561 1.68 -19.65 15.31
CA ARG A 561 2.59 -20.67 14.74
C ARG A 561 3.13 -20.27 13.37
N GLN A 562 2.35 -19.56 12.56
CA GLN A 562 2.77 -19.03 11.28
C GLN A 562 3.60 -17.74 11.41
N GLY A 563 3.74 -17.18 12.61
CA GLY A 563 4.54 -16.00 12.91
C GLY A 563 3.78 -14.67 12.76
N ILE A 564 2.46 -14.71 12.85
CA ILE A 564 1.63 -13.51 12.98
C ILE A 564 1.55 -13.16 14.46
N GLU A 565 1.98 -11.96 14.81
CA GLU A 565 1.88 -11.44 16.17
C GLU A 565 0.46 -10.91 16.39
N THR A 566 -0.24 -11.44 17.37
CA THR A 566 -1.61 -11.04 17.74
C THR A 566 -1.64 -10.08 18.93
N GLU A 567 -0.52 -9.98 19.65
CA GLU A 567 -0.34 -9.07 20.78
C GLU A 567 1.03 -8.38 20.69
N TRP A 568 1.11 -7.19 21.26
CA TRP A 568 2.39 -6.51 21.47
C TRP A 568 3.14 -7.16 22.63
N PRO A 569 4.48 -7.26 22.56
CA PRO A 569 5.29 -7.71 23.72
C PRO A 569 5.00 -6.86 24.96
N ARG A 570 4.91 -7.52 26.11
CA ARG A 570 4.63 -6.89 27.42
C ARG A 570 5.83 -6.13 27.94
#